data_6f8ca55e701bde09dabca19022cc9e90
#
_entry.id   6f8ca55e701bde09dabca19022cc9e90
#
_cell.length_a   1.000
_cell.length_b   1.000
_cell.length_c   1.000
_cell.angle_alpha   90.00
_cell.angle_beta   90.00
_cell.angle_gamma   90.00
#
_symmetry.space_group_name_H-M   'P 1'
#
loop_
_entity.id
_entity.type
_entity.pdbx_description
1 polymer ?
#
loop_
_entity_poly.entity_id
_entity_poly.type
_entity_poly.pdbx_seq_one_letter_code
_entity_poly.pdbx_strand_id
1 'polypeptide(L)'
;HSMWEYSDKVREHFFNPRNSGPLEEANGIGDVGSIQCGDALRLMLKVEPETEIILDAHFQTFGCGSAIASSSALTEMVKGMTLDQALEVSNQNIADYLDGLPPEKMHCSVMGREALQAAIANYRGEEWSDDHEEGGLICKCFAIDAVMIEDVVKANNLNTVEEVTFYTKAGGGCAACHEGIEEILAKVMSERAGPGEVSPPPACPATPEAPKPPSKKLSIVEKIKKIEEVLESVRPMLQRDHGDVELADVQGKKIYVHLKGAC
;
A
#
# COMPACT_ATOMS: atom_id res chain seq x y z
N HIS A 1 -5.06 -19.27 -7.33
CA HIS A 1 -3.81 -19.69 -6.74
C HIS A 1 -2.73 -18.62 -6.89
N SER A 2 -2.84 -17.46 -6.29
CA SER A 2 -1.65 -16.64 -6.14
C SER A 2 -1.25 -16.65 -4.68
N MET A 3 -0.51 -17.66 -4.28
CA MET A 3 0.44 -17.47 -3.21
C MET A 3 1.40 -16.41 -3.75
N TRP A 4 1.47 -15.25 -3.08
CA TRP A 4 2.34 -14.14 -3.42
C TRP A 4 3.73 -14.66 -3.73
N GLU A 5 4.18 -14.58 -4.99
CA GLU A 5 5.54 -14.99 -5.35
C GLU A 5 6.49 -13.89 -4.91
N TYR A 6 6.86 -13.95 -3.64
CA TYR A 6 7.94 -13.12 -3.12
C TYR A 6 9.27 -13.56 -3.74
N SER A 7 10.09 -12.58 -4.14
CA SER A 7 11.47 -12.84 -4.51
C SER A 7 12.23 -13.55 -3.37
N ASP A 8 13.31 -14.23 -3.70
CA ASP A 8 14.15 -14.88 -2.68
C ASP A 8 14.71 -13.84 -1.70
N LYS A 9 14.97 -12.63 -2.17
CA LYS A 9 15.44 -11.52 -1.36
C LYS A 9 14.39 -11.01 -0.37
N VAL A 10 13.13 -10.90 -0.79
CA VAL A 10 12.02 -10.59 0.13
C VAL A 10 11.92 -11.65 1.21
N ARG A 11 12.00 -12.93 0.85
CA ARG A 11 11.97 -14.04 1.82
C ARG A 11 13.14 -13.99 2.78
N GLU A 12 14.35 -13.73 2.28
CA GLU A 12 15.55 -13.61 3.11
C GLU A 12 15.39 -12.48 4.13
N HIS A 13 15.02 -11.28 3.70
CA HIS A 13 14.82 -10.13 4.58
C HIS A 13 13.63 -10.29 5.53
N PHE A 14 12.65 -11.12 5.18
CA PHE A 14 11.53 -11.45 6.07
C PHE A 14 11.95 -12.43 7.17
N PHE A 15 12.61 -13.53 6.81
CA PHE A 15 12.98 -14.57 7.77
C PHE A 15 14.21 -14.21 8.60
N ASN A 16 15.12 -13.42 8.03
CA ASN A 16 16.35 -12.96 8.67
C ASN A 16 16.47 -11.44 8.58
N PRO A 17 15.56 -10.67 9.20
CA PRO A 17 15.56 -9.23 9.07
C PRO A 17 16.85 -8.64 9.68
N ARG A 18 17.51 -7.78 8.91
CA ARG A 18 18.70 -7.07 9.33
C ARG A 18 18.28 -5.80 10.06
N ASN A 19 19.03 -5.47 11.12
CA ASN A 19 18.84 -4.25 11.89
C ASN A 19 17.44 -4.13 12.54
N SER A 20 16.81 -5.26 12.86
CA SER A 20 15.54 -5.29 13.58
C SER A 20 15.77 -5.14 15.07
N GLY A 21 15.02 -4.25 15.70
CA GLY A 21 15.09 -3.99 17.13
C GLY A 21 15.46 -2.54 17.46
N PRO A 22 15.63 -2.20 18.75
CA PRO A 22 15.95 -0.85 19.18
C PRO A 22 17.39 -0.45 18.79
N LEU A 23 17.61 0.86 18.63
CA LEU A 23 18.92 1.49 18.48
C LEU A 23 19.10 2.46 19.64
N GLU A 24 19.95 2.09 20.62
CA GLU A 24 20.09 2.85 21.88
C GLU A 24 20.67 4.26 21.69
N GLU A 25 21.48 4.46 20.66
CA GLU A 25 22.13 5.75 20.37
C GLU A 25 21.48 6.47 19.17
N ALA A 26 20.21 6.20 18.91
CA ALA A 26 19.48 6.88 17.85
C ALA A 26 19.33 8.37 18.18
N ASN A 27 19.63 9.22 17.21
CA ASN A 27 19.43 10.67 17.26
C ASN A 27 18.45 11.20 16.21
N GLY A 28 17.89 10.31 15.38
CA GLY A 28 16.76 10.58 14.48
C GLY A 28 15.76 9.43 14.56
N ILE A 29 14.49 9.72 14.86
CA ILE A 29 13.44 8.72 15.03
C ILE A 29 12.22 9.15 14.20
N GLY A 30 11.71 8.24 13.36
CA GLY A 30 10.51 8.45 12.59
C GLY A 30 9.49 7.35 12.87
N ASP A 31 8.29 7.75 13.25
CA ASP A 31 7.15 6.86 13.47
C ASP A 31 6.08 7.13 12.41
N VAL A 32 5.63 6.08 11.72
CA VAL A 32 4.58 6.18 10.71
C VAL A 32 3.58 5.01 10.82
N GLY A 33 2.37 5.27 10.36
CA GLY A 33 1.29 4.31 10.44
C GLY A 33 0.74 4.12 11.84
N SER A 34 -0.18 3.18 12.00
CA SER A 34 -0.74 2.82 13.31
C SER A 34 -1.05 1.33 13.39
N ILE A 35 -0.95 0.76 14.59
CA ILE A 35 -1.31 -0.63 14.86
C ILE A 35 -2.78 -0.89 14.53
N GLN A 36 -3.65 0.11 14.69
CA GLN A 36 -5.08 0.02 14.37
C GLN A 36 -5.33 -0.16 12.87
N CYS A 37 -4.46 0.39 12.02
CA CYS A 37 -4.51 0.22 10.55
C CYS A 37 -3.84 -1.06 10.08
N GLY A 38 -3.20 -1.83 10.99
CA GLY A 38 -2.55 -3.09 10.70
C GLY A 38 -1.12 -2.98 10.20
N ASP A 39 -0.58 -1.77 10.02
CA ASP A 39 0.81 -1.51 9.66
C ASP A 39 1.34 -0.30 10.46
N ALA A 40 2.47 -0.47 11.13
CA ALA A 40 3.19 0.59 11.83
C ALA A 40 4.69 0.37 11.69
N LEU A 41 5.45 1.44 11.55
CA LEU A 41 6.90 1.40 11.40
C LEU A 41 7.54 2.51 12.23
N ARG A 42 8.50 2.14 13.06
CA ARG A 42 9.46 3.02 13.70
C ARG A 42 10.81 2.81 13.04
N LEU A 43 11.39 3.86 12.49
CA LEU A 43 12.74 3.89 11.96
C LEU A 43 13.62 4.72 12.90
N MET A 44 14.80 4.20 13.24
CA MET A 44 15.76 4.84 14.13
C MET A 44 17.09 4.99 13.40
N LEU A 45 17.63 6.19 13.38
CA LEU A 45 18.89 6.54 12.74
C LEU A 45 19.92 7.00 13.78
N LYS A 46 21.16 6.58 13.59
CA LYS A 46 22.34 7.16 14.23
C LYS A 46 23.09 7.97 13.18
N VAL A 47 23.06 9.29 13.31
CA VAL A 47 23.64 10.23 12.34
C VAL A 47 24.87 10.88 12.96
N GLU A 48 25.97 10.95 12.20
CA GLU A 48 27.16 11.70 12.55
C GLU A 48 26.90 13.20 12.45
N PRO A 49 27.02 13.98 13.53
CA PRO A 49 26.63 15.39 13.53
C PRO A 49 27.41 16.30 12.55
N GLU A 50 28.69 15.99 12.31
CA GLU A 50 29.55 16.85 11.50
C GLU A 50 29.35 16.63 9.98
N THR A 51 29.01 15.41 9.60
CA THR A 51 28.94 14.99 8.18
C THR A 51 27.53 14.68 7.71
N GLU A 52 26.57 14.63 8.64
CA GLU A 52 25.21 14.12 8.39
C GLU A 52 25.18 12.71 7.72
N ILE A 53 26.21 11.89 7.94
CA ILE A 53 26.25 10.53 7.46
C ILE A 53 25.51 9.61 8.43
N ILE A 54 24.66 8.74 7.90
CA ILE A 54 23.95 7.71 8.67
C ILE A 54 24.94 6.59 9.00
N LEU A 55 25.37 6.52 10.26
CA LEU A 55 26.29 5.50 10.75
C LEU A 55 25.61 4.17 10.98
N ASP A 56 24.37 4.21 11.48
CA ASP A 56 23.56 3.03 11.72
C ASP A 56 22.07 3.35 11.58
N ALA A 57 21.28 2.33 11.26
CA ALA A 57 19.84 2.43 11.08
C ALA A 57 19.18 1.14 11.54
N HIS A 58 18.18 1.24 12.41
CA HIS A 58 17.38 0.11 12.89
C HIS A 58 15.89 0.39 12.71
N PHE A 59 15.10 -0.68 12.77
CA PHE A 59 13.65 -0.57 12.68
C PHE A 59 12.90 -1.47 13.66
N GLN A 60 11.69 -1.06 13.98
CA GLN A 60 10.68 -1.87 14.63
C GLN A 60 9.39 -1.72 13.83
N THR A 61 8.77 -2.82 13.43
CA THR A 61 7.55 -2.77 12.63
C THR A 61 6.50 -3.76 13.12
N PHE A 62 5.25 -3.38 12.96
CA PHE A 62 4.09 -4.23 13.06
C PHE A 62 3.41 -4.22 11.70
N GLY A 63 3.35 -5.38 11.04
CA GLY A 63 2.81 -5.45 9.68
C GLY A 63 3.07 -6.81 9.02
N CYS A 64 2.84 -6.87 7.73
CA CYS A 64 3.03 -8.09 6.94
C CYS A 64 4.52 -8.37 6.64
N GLY A 65 4.81 -9.55 6.08
CA GLY A 65 6.18 -9.94 5.72
C GLY A 65 6.87 -8.96 4.75
N SER A 66 6.12 -8.32 3.85
CA SER A 66 6.66 -7.28 2.97
C SER A 66 7.05 -6.02 3.74
N ALA A 67 6.33 -5.65 4.80
CA ALA A 67 6.69 -4.50 5.65
C ALA A 67 8.01 -4.77 6.40
N ILE A 68 8.19 -5.98 6.91
CA ILE A 68 9.45 -6.41 7.55
C ILE A 68 10.59 -6.37 6.52
N ALA A 69 10.39 -6.96 5.35
CA ALA A 69 11.41 -7.02 4.30
C ALA A 69 11.79 -5.64 3.78
N SER A 70 10.81 -4.76 3.52
CA SER A 70 11.06 -3.39 3.05
C SER A 70 11.81 -2.56 4.08
N SER A 71 11.44 -2.68 5.36
CA SER A 71 12.12 -1.97 6.46
C SER A 71 13.55 -2.47 6.64
N SER A 72 13.77 -3.78 6.59
CA SER A 72 15.09 -4.40 6.65
C SER A 72 15.98 -3.93 5.49
N ALA A 73 15.45 -3.94 4.26
CA ALA A 73 16.17 -3.45 3.07
C ALA A 73 16.53 -1.98 3.20
N LEU A 74 15.58 -1.13 3.59
CA LEU A 74 15.79 0.30 3.75
C LEU A 74 16.94 0.60 4.72
N THR A 75 16.98 -0.07 5.88
CA THR A 75 18.06 0.14 6.86
C THR A 75 19.44 -0.21 6.30
N GLU A 76 19.55 -1.21 5.45
CA GLU A 76 20.81 -1.54 4.77
C GLU A 76 21.19 -0.52 3.70
N MET A 77 20.20 -0.03 2.95
CA MET A 77 20.42 0.92 1.87
C MET A 77 20.92 2.27 2.37
N VAL A 78 20.38 2.77 3.49
CA VAL A 78 20.68 4.13 3.96
C VAL A 78 21.96 4.24 4.77
N LYS A 79 22.51 3.14 5.28
CA LYS A 79 23.79 3.15 6.00
C LYS A 79 24.93 3.65 5.11
N GLY A 80 25.67 4.63 5.59
CA GLY A 80 26.77 5.26 4.86
C GLY A 80 26.36 6.39 3.91
N MET A 81 25.05 6.64 3.74
CA MET A 81 24.54 7.78 2.98
C MET A 81 24.53 9.03 3.85
N THR A 82 24.64 10.20 3.23
CA THR A 82 24.25 11.46 3.88
C THR A 82 22.74 11.55 3.96
N LEU A 83 22.21 12.39 4.86
CA LEU A 83 20.76 12.59 4.99
C LEU A 83 20.13 13.04 3.65
N ASP A 84 20.79 13.91 2.89
CA ASP A 84 20.29 14.38 1.61
C ASP A 84 20.26 13.25 0.57
N GLN A 85 21.27 12.38 0.54
CA GLN A 85 21.25 11.19 -0.31
C GLN A 85 20.16 10.20 0.11
N ALA A 86 19.92 10.06 1.40
CA ALA A 86 18.88 9.18 1.91
C ALA A 86 17.47 9.69 1.54
N LEU A 87 17.25 11.01 1.48
CA LEU A 87 15.98 11.61 1.02
C LEU A 87 15.68 11.33 -0.46
N GLU A 88 16.71 11.07 -1.28
CA GLU A 88 16.57 10.68 -2.69
C GLU A 88 16.10 9.22 -2.86
N VAL A 89 16.17 8.39 -1.80
CA VAL A 89 15.72 7.00 -1.86
C VAL A 89 14.21 6.96 -2.10
N SER A 90 13.83 6.44 -3.26
CA SER A 90 12.43 6.26 -3.62
C SER A 90 11.88 4.91 -3.13
N ASN A 91 10.56 4.81 -3.03
CA ASN A 91 9.91 3.53 -2.76
C ASN A 91 10.19 2.48 -3.85
N GLN A 92 10.42 2.91 -5.10
CA GLN A 92 10.85 2.02 -6.18
C GLN A 92 12.26 1.48 -5.92
N ASN A 93 13.20 2.28 -5.42
CA ASN A 93 14.54 1.79 -5.08
C ASN A 93 14.49 0.70 -4.01
N ILE A 94 13.60 0.81 -3.02
CA ILE A 94 13.40 -0.22 -1.99
C ILE A 94 12.86 -1.51 -2.63
N ALA A 95 11.86 -1.38 -3.51
CA ALA A 95 11.31 -2.52 -4.23
C ALA A 95 12.36 -3.19 -5.14
N ASP A 96 13.15 -2.42 -5.88
CA ASP A 96 14.20 -2.91 -6.77
C ASP A 96 15.32 -3.61 -5.99
N TYR A 97 15.69 -3.07 -4.82
CA TYR A 97 16.66 -3.71 -3.93
C TYR A 97 16.22 -5.11 -3.50
N LEU A 98 14.92 -5.32 -3.35
CA LEU A 98 14.31 -6.60 -2.99
C LEU A 98 14.03 -7.51 -4.21
N ASP A 99 14.54 -7.17 -5.40
CA ASP A 99 14.25 -7.85 -6.67
C ASP A 99 12.75 -7.87 -7.02
N GLY A 100 12.04 -6.83 -6.58
CA GLY A 100 10.61 -6.60 -6.78
C GLY A 100 9.74 -6.90 -5.57
N LEU A 101 8.69 -6.10 -5.43
CA LEU A 101 7.59 -6.35 -4.51
C LEU A 101 6.32 -6.66 -5.32
N PRO A 102 5.45 -7.55 -4.84
CA PRO A 102 4.13 -7.70 -5.44
C PRO A 102 3.42 -6.33 -5.50
N PRO A 103 2.71 -5.99 -6.58
CA PRO A 103 2.06 -4.68 -6.72
C PRO A 103 1.23 -4.30 -5.50
N GLU A 104 0.47 -5.25 -4.96
CA GLU A 104 -0.40 -5.06 -3.79
C GLU A 104 0.36 -4.84 -2.47
N LYS A 105 1.69 -4.92 -2.52
CA LYS A 105 2.59 -4.71 -1.38
C LYS A 105 3.48 -3.48 -1.53
N MET A 106 3.31 -2.70 -2.59
CA MET A 106 4.09 -1.49 -2.81
C MET A 106 3.91 -0.45 -1.70
N HIS A 107 2.73 -0.41 -1.04
CA HIS A 107 2.51 0.46 0.13
C HIS A 107 3.52 0.23 1.27
N CYS A 108 4.11 -0.96 1.39
CA CYS A 108 5.13 -1.22 2.40
C CYS A 108 6.43 -0.43 2.13
N SER A 109 6.77 -0.20 0.86
CA SER A 109 7.91 0.63 0.49
C SER A 109 7.62 2.13 0.68
N VAL A 110 6.37 2.56 0.45
CA VAL A 110 5.92 3.93 0.72
C VAL A 110 6.08 4.26 2.20
N MET A 111 5.55 3.40 3.08
CA MET A 111 5.67 3.56 4.53
C MET A 111 7.14 3.62 4.99
N GLY A 112 8.02 2.84 4.37
CA GLY A 112 9.46 2.90 4.64
C GLY A 112 10.08 4.26 4.33
N ARG A 113 9.72 4.85 3.18
CA ARG A 113 10.18 6.18 2.78
C ARG A 113 9.66 7.27 3.70
N GLU A 114 8.39 7.23 4.08
CA GLU A 114 7.79 8.18 5.02
C GLU A 114 8.47 8.13 6.39
N ALA A 115 8.74 6.93 6.92
CA ALA A 115 9.47 6.78 8.17
C ALA A 115 10.89 7.36 8.09
N LEU A 116 11.56 7.24 6.95
CA LEU A 116 12.87 7.82 6.70
C LEU A 116 12.81 9.35 6.70
N GLN A 117 11.84 9.93 6.02
CA GLN A 117 11.63 11.38 6.01
C GLN A 117 11.33 11.91 7.42
N ALA A 118 10.46 11.24 8.17
CA ALA A 118 10.14 11.57 9.55
C ALA A 118 11.37 11.50 10.47
N ALA A 119 12.21 10.47 10.33
CA ALA A 119 13.42 10.30 11.13
C ALA A 119 14.45 11.40 10.83
N ILE A 120 14.61 11.80 9.58
CA ILE A 120 15.52 12.88 9.16
C ILE A 120 15.01 14.23 9.66
N ALA A 121 13.72 14.52 9.52
CA ALA A 121 13.12 15.74 10.05
C ALA A 121 13.28 15.83 11.58
N ASN A 122 13.04 14.73 12.29
CA ASN A 122 13.25 14.65 13.72
C ASN A 122 14.72 14.96 14.11
N TYR A 123 15.69 14.42 13.37
CA TYR A 123 17.11 14.72 13.58
C TYR A 123 17.41 16.20 13.37
N ARG A 124 16.85 16.83 12.34
CA ARG A 124 17.04 18.25 12.01
C ARG A 124 16.24 19.20 12.92
N GLY A 125 15.39 18.66 13.80
CA GLY A 125 14.50 19.45 14.67
C GLY A 125 13.38 20.14 13.89
N GLU A 126 13.04 19.60 12.73
CA GLU A 126 11.93 20.02 11.89
C GLU A 126 10.67 19.25 12.30
N GLU A 127 9.52 19.93 12.30
CA GLU A 127 8.24 19.23 12.42
C GLU A 127 7.99 18.49 11.09
N TRP A 128 8.07 17.18 11.13
CA TRP A 128 7.51 16.36 10.08
C TRP A 128 6.03 16.23 10.38
N SER A 129 5.22 17.00 9.72
CA SER A 129 3.79 16.74 9.65
C SER A 129 3.59 15.76 8.50
N ASP A 130 2.97 14.68 8.84
CA ASP A 130 2.16 13.92 7.93
C ASP A 130 1.07 14.91 7.48
N ASP A 131 1.27 15.60 6.35
CA ASP A 131 0.31 16.61 5.83
C ASP A 131 -1.06 16.00 5.52
N HIS A 132 -1.28 14.75 5.94
CA HIS A 132 -2.50 13.98 5.79
C HIS A 132 -3.69 14.54 6.58
N GLU A 133 -3.48 15.42 7.56
CA GLU A 133 -4.59 16.05 8.28
C GLU A 133 -5.24 17.23 7.54
N GLU A 134 -4.54 17.84 6.58
CA GLU A 134 -5.08 19.00 5.80
C GLU A 134 -5.85 18.56 4.54
N GLY A 135 -5.64 17.35 4.06
CA GLY A 135 -6.36 16.77 2.92
C GLY A 135 -7.69 16.15 3.34
N GLY A 136 -8.76 16.43 2.59
CA GLY A 136 -10.03 15.73 2.80
C GLY A 136 -9.83 14.20 2.70
N LEU A 137 -10.32 13.46 3.70
CA LEU A 137 -10.23 12.01 3.75
C LEU A 137 -10.94 11.36 2.56
N ILE A 138 -10.21 10.77 1.65
CA ILE A 138 -10.72 10.10 0.44
C ILE A 138 -11.08 8.65 0.75
N CYS A 139 -10.16 7.89 1.32
CA CYS A 139 -10.42 6.49 1.65
C CYS A 139 -10.64 6.31 3.16
N LYS A 140 -11.91 6.19 3.57
CA LYS A 140 -12.29 5.98 4.98
C LYS A 140 -11.92 4.60 5.52
N CYS A 141 -11.77 3.59 4.66
CA CYS A 141 -11.42 2.23 5.09
C CYS A 141 -9.99 2.13 5.60
N PHE A 142 -9.09 2.91 5.01
CA PHE A 142 -7.65 2.86 5.29
C PHE A 142 -7.10 4.22 5.77
N ALA A 143 -7.98 5.18 6.05
CA ALA A 143 -7.62 6.52 6.50
C ALA A 143 -6.61 7.23 5.57
N ILE A 144 -6.84 7.15 4.25
CA ILE A 144 -5.98 7.78 3.23
C ILE A 144 -6.67 9.06 2.74
N ASP A 145 -5.95 10.17 2.77
CA ASP A 145 -6.42 11.47 2.32
C ASP A 145 -6.01 11.80 0.88
N ALA A 146 -6.45 12.97 0.41
CA ALA A 146 -6.19 13.44 -0.94
C ALA A 146 -4.72 13.78 -1.18
N VAL A 147 -4.02 14.33 -0.19
CA VAL A 147 -2.62 14.76 -0.31
C VAL A 147 -1.72 13.55 -0.50
N MET A 148 -1.88 12.53 0.35
CA MET A 148 -1.13 11.27 0.22
C MET A 148 -1.32 10.62 -1.15
N ILE A 149 -2.57 10.57 -1.65
CA ILE A 149 -2.83 10.02 -2.98
C ILE A 149 -2.12 10.84 -4.06
N GLU A 150 -2.23 12.16 -4.00
CA GLU A 150 -1.63 13.08 -4.98
C GLU A 150 -0.10 12.93 -5.01
N ASP A 151 0.55 12.90 -3.85
CA ASP A 151 2.00 12.75 -3.73
C ASP A 151 2.49 11.41 -4.27
N VAL A 152 1.82 10.31 -3.91
CA VAL A 152 2.17 8.98 -4.41
C VAL A 152 1.95 8.89 -5.93
N VAL A 153 0.87 9.47 -6.44
CA VAL A 153 0.59 9.54 -7.88
C VAL A 153 1.68 10.33 -8.61
N LYS A 154 2.11 11.47 -8.08
CA LYS A 154 3.17 12.31 -8.67
C LYS A 154 4.52 11.60 -8.62
N ALA A 155 4.91 11.08 -7.47
CA ALA A 155 6.20 10.44 -7.25
C ALA A 155 6.42 9.19 -8.12
N ASN A 156 5.35 8.44 -8.41
CA ASN A 156 5.41 7.15 -9.11
C ASN A 156 4.78 7.17 -10.51
N ASN A 157 4.36 8.34 -11.00
CA ASN A 157 3.71 8.50 -12.30
C ASN A 157 2.49 7.58 -12.51
N LEU A 158 1.68 7.38 -11.48
CA LEU A 158 0.51 6.52 -11.54
C LEU A 158 -0.58 7.12 -12.43
N ASN A 159 -1.36 6.27 -13.08
CA ASN A 159 -2.37 6.67 -14.06
C ASN A 159 -3.74 5.99 -13.85
N THR A 160 -3.82 4.99 -12.99
CA THR A 160 -5.04 4.21 -12.76
C THR A 160 -5.38 4.09 -11.28
N VAL A 161 -6.66 3.90 -10.97
CA VAL A 161 -7.13 3.65 -9.59
C VAL A 161 -6.49 2.38 -9.03
N GLU A 162 -6.27 1.37 -9.86
CA GLU A 162 -5.66 0.11 -9.44
C GLU A 162 -4.20 0.31 -9.00
N GLU A 163 -3.43 1.09 -9.74
CA GLU A 163 -2.07 1.46 -9.35
C GLU A 163 -2.06 2.24 -8.04
N VAL A 164 -2.96 3.22 -7.87
CA VAL A 164 -3.11 3.95 -6.60
C VAL A 164 -3.43 2.99 -5.45
N THR A 165 -4.30 2.03 -5.68
CA THR A 165 -4.64 1.00 -4.67
C THR A 165 -3.41 0.18 -4.28
N PHE A 166 -2.56 -0.18 -5.21
CA PHE A 166 -1.35 -0.95 -4.91
C PHE A 166 -0.36 -0.18 -4.04
N TYR A 167 -0.25 1.13 -4.25
CA TYR A 167 0.70 1.98 -3.53
C TYR A 167 0.16 2.50 -2.19
N THR A 168 -1.15 2.72 -2.07
CA THR A 168 -1.76 3.39 -0.91
C THR A 168 -2.78 2.54 -0.15
N LYS A 169 -3.26 1.43 -0.71
CA LYS A 169 -4.45 0.67 -0.30
C LYS A 169 -5.78 1.40 -0.55
N ALA A 170 -5.79 2.69 -0.88
CA ALA A 170 -7.02 3.41 -1.20
C ALA A 170 -7.73 2.73 -2.39
N GLY A 171 -9.03 2.55 -2.29
CA GLY A 171 -9.83 1.83 -3.30
C GLY A 171 -9.93 0.32 -3.11
N GLY A 172 -9.06 -0.29 -2.32
CA GLY A 172 -9.02 -1.75 -2.13
C GLY A 172 -10.08 -2.33 -1.19
N GLY A 173 -10.84 -1.48 -0.50
CA GLY A 173 -11.90 -1.91 0.43
C GLY A 173 -13.29 -1.83 -0.20
N CYS A 174 -14.09 -0.86 0.25
CA CYS A 174 -15.49 -0.70 -0.19
C CYS A 174 -15.66 -0.03 -1.57
N ALA A 175 -14.59 0.39 -2.22
CA ALA A 175 -14.54 1.11 -3.50
C ALA A 175 -15.31 2.47 -3.52
N ALA A 176 -15.80 2.96 -2.39
CA ALA A 176 -16.54 4.23 -2.33
C ALA A 176 -15.67 5.45 -2.63
N CYS A 177 -14.36 5.30 -2.56
CA CYS A 177 -13.38 6.36 -2.82
C CYS A 177 -12.85 6.38 -4.26
N HIS A 178 -13.30 5.50 -5.14
CA HIS A 178 -12.78 5.43 -6.52
C HIS A 178 -12.98 6.76 -7.26
N GLU A 179 -14.16 7.39 -7.14
CA GLU A 179 -14.45 8.67 -7.78
C GLU A 179 -13.45 9.76 -7.31
N GLY A 180 -13.19 9.88 -6.00
CA GLY A 180 -12.22 10.84 -5.49
C GLY A 180 -10.78 10.53 -5.92
N ILE A 181 -10.40 9.26 -6.08
CA ILE A 181 -9.10 8.87 -6.64
C ILE A 181 -9.01 9.26 -8.12
N GLU A 182 -10.07 9.04 -8.90
CA GLU A 182 -10.14 9.42 -10.32
C GLU A 182 -10.01 10.93 -10.51
N GLU A 183 -10.63 11.74 -9.64
CA GLU A 183 -10.50 13.20 -9.65
C GLU A 183 -9.06 13.65 -9.43
N ILE A 184 -8.35 13.03 -8.46
CA ILE A 184 -6.95 13.34 -8.18
C ILE A 184 -6.06 12.93 -9.36
N LEU A 185 -6.28 11.74 -9.93
CA LEU A 185 -5.56 11.29 -11.12
C LEU A 185 -5.75 12.26 -12.28
N ALA A 186 -6.99 12.68 -12.57
CA ALA A 186 -7.29 13.63 -13.64
C ALA A 186 -6.59 14.97 -13.41
N LYS A 187 -6.58 15.50 -12.17
CA LYS A 187 -5.87 16.72 -11.79
C LYS A 187 -4.37 16.59 -12.07
N VAL A 188 -3.72 15.55 -11.56
CA VAL A 188 -2.27 15.36 -11.72
C VAL A 188 -1.90 15.12 -13.19
N MET A 189 -2.71 14.39 -13.94
CA MET A 189 -2.48 14.15 -15.38
C MET A 189 -2.60 15.46 -16.16
N SER A 190 -3.55 16.36 -15.81
CA SER A 190 -3.67 17.66 -16.43
C SER A 190 -2.47 18.59 -16.12
N GLU A 191 -1.95 18.53 -14.89
CA GLU A 191 -0.74 19.25 -14.49
C GLU A 191 0.50 18.77 -15.26
N ARG A 192 0.62 17.46 -15.52
CA ARG A 192 1.71 16.87 -16.32
C ARG A 192 1.65 17.26 -17.79
N ALA A 193 0.44 17.43 -18.36
CA ALA A 193 0.25 17.75 -19.77
C ALA A 193 0.67 19.19 -20.13
N GLY A 194 0.80 20.10 -19.14
CA GLY A 194 1.12 21.51 -19.36
C GLY A 194 -0.02 22.28 -20.07
N PRO A 195 0.00 23.62 -20.15
CA PRO A 195 -0.96 24.38 -20.92
C PRO A 195 -0.61 24.33 -22.43
N GLY A 196 -0.96 23.25 -23.10
CA GLY A 196 -0.74 23.11 -24.54
C GLY A 196 -1.05 21.71 -25.04
N GLU A 197 -2.18 21.60 -25.77
CA GLU A 197 -2.69 20.44 -26.47
C GLU A 197 -3.49 19.42 -25.64
N VAL A 198 -4.76 19.75 -25.46
CA VAL A 198 -5.81 18.76 -25.37
C VAL A 198 -5.98 18.11 -26.77
N SER A 199 -5.10 17.23 -27.13
CA SER A 199 -5.41 16.24 -28.15
C SER A 199 -6.26 15.18 -27.49
N PRO A 200 -7.47 14.92 -28.00
CA PRO A 200 -8.21 13.75 -27.56
C PRO A 200 -7.31 12.53 -27.79
N PRO A 201 -7.33 11.52 -26.89
CA PRO A 201 -6.55 10.31 -27.10
C PRO A 201 -6.83 9.78 -28.51
N PRO A 202 -5.80 9.36 -29.27
CA PRO A 202 -6.01 8.79 -30.57
C PRO A 202 -7.03 7.66 -30.40
N ALA A 203 -8.16 7.81 -31.10
CA ALA A 203 -9.16 6.75 -31.15
C ALA A 203 -8.42 5.47 -31.56
N CYS A 204 -8.35 4.50 -30.66
CA CYS A 204 -7.91 3.16 -31.03
C CYS A 204 -8.71 2.77 -32.28
N PRO A 205 -8.03 2.25 -33.34
CA PRO A 205 -8.75 1.75 -34.49
C PRO A 205 -9.77 0.74 -33.97
N ALA A 206 -11.03 1.02 -34.27
CA ALA A 206 -12.15 0.19 -33.87
C ALA A 206 -11.89 -1.26 -34.30
N THR A 207 -11.45 -2.08 -33.36
CA THR A 207 -11.63 -3.52 -33.48
C THR A 207 -13.14 -3.73 -33.49
N PRO A 208 -13.70 -4.52 -34.44
CA PRO A 208 -15.14 -4.72 -34.48
C PRO A 208 -15.61 -5.26 -33.14
N GLU A 209 -16.44 -4.50 -32.47
CA GLU A 209 -17.08 -4.87 -31.21
C GLU A 209 -17.75 -6.25 -31.40
N ALA A 210 -17.14 -7.25 -30.76
CA ALA A 210 -17.90 -8.45 -30.50
C ALA A 210 -19.12 -8.02 -29.65
N PRO A 211 -20.34 -8.41 -29.95
CA PRO A 211 -21.52 -7.96 -29.23
C PRO A 211 -21.36 -8.32 -27.77
N LYS A 212 -21.31 -7.30 -26.89
CA LYS A 212 -21.40 -7.48 -25.44
C LYS A 212 -22.65 -8.32 -25.18
N PRO A 213 -22.53 -9.49 -24.53
CA PRO A 213 -23.71 -10.22 -24.14
C PRO A 213 -24.56 -9.28 -23.27
N PRO A 214 -25.88 -9.23 -23.48
CA PRO A 214 -26.75 -8.39 -22.67
C PRO A 214 -26.55 -8.78 -21.23
N SER A 215 -26.26 -7.80 -20.37
CA SER A 215 -26.16 -8.01 -18.94
C SER A 215 -27.53 -8.48 -18.43
N LYS A 216 -27.78 -9.77 -18.47
CA LYS A 216 -28.95 -10.38 -17.82
C LYS A 216 -28.81 -10.03 -16.35
N LYS A 217 -29.69 -9.16 -15.83
CA LYS A 217 -29.84 -8.97 -14.41
C LYS A 217 -30.17 -10.35 -13.83
N LEU A 218 -29.20 -10.94 -13.17
CA LEU A 218 -29.36 -12.22 -12.50
C LEU A 218 -30.57 -12.14 -11.56
N SER A 219 -31.45 -13.10 -11.61
CA SER A 219 -32.56 -13.23 -10.67
C SER A 219 -31.98 -13.40 -9.25
N ILE A 220 -32.78 -13.12 -8.23
CA ILE A 220 -32.35 -13.31 -6.83
C ILE A 220 -31.89 -14.75 -6.59
N VAL A 221 -32.57 -15.72 -7.19
CA VAL A 221 -32.22 -17.15 -7.08
C VAL A 221 -30.88 -17.47 -7.71
N GLU A 222 -30.57 -16.88 -8.86
CA GLU A 222 -29.26 -17.07 -9.52
C GLU A 222 -28.11 -16.41 -8.73
N LYS A 223 -28.39 -15.28 -8.07
CA LYS A 223 -27.43 -14.63 -7.19
C LYS A 223 -27.14 -15.49 -5.97
N ILE A 224 -28.17 -16.04 -5.32
CA ILE A 224 -28.03 -16.92 -4.14
C ILE A 224 -27.21 -18.15 -4.50
N LYS A 225 -27.52 -18.83 -5.61
CA LYS A 225 -26.74 -19.98 -6.06
C LYS A 225 -25.26 -19.66 -6.28
N LYS A 226 -24.98 -18.51 -6.90
CA LYS A 226 -23.60 -18.09 -7.13
C LYS A 226 -22.85 -17.76 -5.82
N ILE A 227 -23.55 -17.23 -4.83
CA ILE A 227 -23.01 -16.97 -3.49
C ILE A 227 -22.73 -18.30 -2.78
N GLU A 228 -23.67 -19.26 -2.84
CA GLU A 228 -23.49 -20.58 -2.26
C GLU A 228 -22.31 -21.34 -2.90
N GLU A 229 -22.14 -21.29 -4.22
CA GLU A 229 -20.98 -21.86 -4.92
C GLU A 229 -19.65 -21.28 -4.40
N VAL A 230 -19.59 -19.98 -4.17
CA VAL A 230 -18.40 -19.32 -3.61
C VAL A 230 -18.17 -19.76 -2.16
N LEU A 231 -19.22 -19.78 -1.32
CA LEU A 231 -19.11 -20.22 0.07
C LEU A 231 -18.66 -21.69 0.16
N GLU A 232 -19.17 -22.58 -0.68
CA GLU A 232 -18.74 -23.97 -0.77
C GLU A 232 -17.25 -24.09 -1.17
N SER A 233 -16.76 -23.19 -2.03
CA SER A 233 -15.34 -23.22 -2.43
C SER A 233 -14.37 -22.85 -1.29
N VAL A 234 -14.80 -22.04 -0.31
CA VAL A 234 -13.98 -21.63 0.84
C VAL A 234 -14.20 -22.51 2.07
N ARG A 235 -15.30 -23.27 2.13
CA ARG A 235 -15.64 -24.14 3.25
C ARG A 235 -14.55 -25.15 3.62
N PRO A 236 -13.85 -25.84 2.66
CA PRO A 236 -12.77 -26.77 3.00
C PRO A 236 -11.60 -26.12 3.72
N MET A 237 -11.37 -24.81 3.46
CA MET A 237 -10.31 -24.06 4.14
C MET A 237 -10.71 -23.75 5.58
N LEU A 238 -11.96 -23.31 5.79
CA LEU A 238 -12.47 -23.03 7.14
C LEU A 238 -12.57 -24.28 8.01
N GLN A 239 -12.96 -25.42 7.42
CA GLN A 239 -13.07 -26.70 8.14
C GLN A 239 -11.72 -27.24 8.63
N ARG A 240 -10.60 -26.89 8.00
CA ARG A 240 -9.26 -27.22 8.50
C ARG A 240 -8.98 -26.57 9.86
N ASP A 241 -9.58 -25.41 10.09
CA ASP A 241 -9.43 -24.63 11.33
C ASP A 241 -10.66 -24.81 12.24
N HIS A 242 -11.41 -25.91 12.07
CA HIS A 242 -12.64 -26.22 12.81
C HIS A 242 -13.73 -25.15 12.69
N GLY A 243 -13.69 -24.32 11.62
CA GLY A 243 -14.69 -23.32 11.29
C GLY A 243 -15.65 -23.78 10.18
N ASP A 244 -16.78 -23.09 10.07
CA ASP A 244 -17.73 -23.23 8.97
C ASP A 244 -18.39 -21.88 8.68
N VAL A 245 -18.97 -21.74 7.47
CA VAL A 245 -19.67 -20.54 7.03
C VAL A 245 -21.03 -20.90 6.44
N GLU A 246 -22.07 -20.19 6.87
CA GLU A 246 -23.42 -20.34 6.32
C GLU A 246 -23.94 -18.98 5.83
N LEU A 247 -24.64 -19.01 4.70
CA LEU A 247 -25.35 -17.83 4.21
C LEU A 247 -26.56 -17.56 5.12
N ALA A 248 -26.62 -16.35 5.70
CA ALA A 248 -27.71 -15.93 6.57
C ALA A 248 -28.77 -15.14 5.81
N ASP A 249 -28.36 -14.13 5.01
CA ASP A 249 -29.30 -13.26 4.28
C ASP A 249 -28.59 -12.54 3.14
N VAL A 250 -29.37 -12.06 2.15
CA VAL A 250 -28.88 -11.24 1.03
C VAL A 250 -29.79 -10.03 0.85
N GLN A 251 -29.29 -8.84 1.19
CA GLN A 251 -30.01 -7.58 1.08
C GLN A 251 -29.35 -6.66 0.03
N GLY A 252 -29.89 -6.63 -1.16
CA GLY A 252 -29.37 -5.81 -2.26
C GLY A 252 -27.96 -6.25 -2.69
N LYS A 253 -26.92 -5.49 -2.29
CA LYS A 253 -25.51 -5.79 -2.53
C LYS A 253 -24.79 -6.35 -1.28
N LYS A 254 -25.47 -6.45 -0.14
CA LYS A 254 -24.91 -6.95 1.11
C LYS A 254 -25.25 -8.42 1.28
N ILE A 255 -24.27 -9.21 1.66
CA ILE A 255 -24.38 -10.64 1.96
C ILE A 255 -24.07 -10.80 3.44
N TYR A 256 -24.99 -11.41 4.18
CA TYR A 256 -24.80 -11.71 5.59
C TYR A 256 -24.48 -13.19 5.73
N VAL A 257 -23.44 -13.51 6.46
CA VAL A 257 -23.00 -14.88 6.70
C VAL A 257 -22.86 -15.14 8.21
N HIS A 258 -23.16 -16.34 8.63
CA HIS A 258 -22.84 -16.84 9.97
C HIS A 258 -21.55 -17.63 9.92
N LEU A 259 -20.56 -17.19 10.69
CA LEU A 259 -19.35 -17.97 10.93
C LEU A 259 -19.58 -18.86 12.15
N LYS A 260 -19.28 -20.16 12.00
CA LYS A 260 -19.34 -21.17 13.07
C LYS A 260 -17.95 -21.70 13.31
N GLY A 261 -17.59 -22.02 14.53
CA GLY A 261 -16.32 -22.59 14.94
C GLY A 261 -15.79 -21.94 16.21
N ALA A 262 -14.82 -22.56 16.83
CA ALA A 262 -14.17 -22.01 18.01
C ALA A 262 -13.21 -20.88 17.62
N CYS A 263 -13.36 -19.71 18.27
CA CYS A 263 -12.33 -18.70 18.34
C CYS A 263 -11.18 -19.19 19.21
#